data_3597528b8ffcd20149b0febe05947218
#
_entry.id   3597528b8ffcd20149b0febe05947218
#
_cell.length_a   1.000
_cell.length_b   1.000
_cell.length_c   1.000
_cell.angle_alpha   90.00
_cell.angle_beta   90.00
_cell.angle_gamma   90.00
#
_symmetry.space_group_name_H-M   'P 1'
#
loop_
_entity.id
_entity.type
_entity.pdbx_description
1 polymer ?
#
loop_
_entity_poly.entity_id
_entity_poly.type
_entity_poly.pdbx_seq_one_letter_code
_entity_poly.pdbx_strand_id
1 'polypeptide(L)'
;MAHFTDKLVLGAWMLEQFGVETLETFKGLLADPNLVGFDEENTSLFHYELINKPFRARAMSDDTLRLYDENIVRHWRRITERRNQAGSTLYPLYFQYLALLFTEHYLDRYFTDRATLCADLNAFREQFNTDLPEREQIEPFQERDLNKLAIWIATGGGKTLIMQVNILQFQHYLARARRAREFNRTILLTPNEGLSLQHKEELDLAGIHGDLFVKDGGSLLSAGAVEIIDIHKLKEKSGEVTVAVEAFESNNLVLVDEGHRGAGGEDWMAKRNQLCDNGFSFEYSATFGQAIKAASGSELAPTRAGQSPSKRYKLVQQYARCILFDYSYKFFHADGYGKDHLILNLKEEQLAEQRQLYLSACLLAFYQQKRLFADRHKALLPYLLANPLWIFVGGKVTAKNEANAETVSDIHAILQFLARFLANRGGESVEFLELLLTQRDDLRDERDRRIFGKAFPYVQTAWATSQARELFQDLLQVVFRAAAPGLLHVVHLKGGGTGEIGLRVGENDWFGVINVGDAAKLIKQLDADRDSNMVVTDQTYATSLFERINKPDSTINLLVGAKKFTEGWSSWRVSTM
;
A
#
# COMPACT_ATOMS: atom_id res chain seq x y z
N MET A 1 -6.50 -24.87 13.45
CA MET A 1 -6.67 -24.32 12.10
C MET A 1 -5.32 -23.76 11.65
N ALA A 2 -4.83 -24.24 10.53
CA ALA A 2 -3.61 -23.70 9.93
C ALA A 2 -3.84 -22.24 9.50
N HIS A 3 -2.81 -21.39 9.62
CA HIS A 3 -2.91 -20.02 9.11
C HIS A 3 -3.02 -20.05 7.58
N PHE A 4 -3.61 -19.01 6.99
CA PHE A 4 -3.73 -18.92 5.53
C PHE A 4 -2.36 -19.01 4.82
N THR A 5 -1.32 -18.42 5.41
CA THR A 5 0.07 -18.49 4.92
C THR A 5 0.61 -19.93 4.82
N ASP A 6 0.12 -20.83 5.67
CA ASP A 6 0.53 -22.23 5.70
C ASP A 6 -0.17 -23.06 4.62
N LYS A 7 -1.07 -22.44 3.84
CA LYS A 7 -1.88 -23.07 2.79
C LYS A 7 -1.43 -22.68 1.37
N LEU A 8 -0.35 -21.92 1.23
CA LEU A 8 0.14 -21.41 -0.07
C LEU A 8 0.86 -22.52 -0.87
N VAL A 9 0.11 -23.47 -1.41
CA VAL A 9 0.64 -24.67 -2.06
C VAL A 9 1.49 -24.35 -3.29
N LEU A 10 1.13 -23.33 -4.10
CA LEU A 10 1.93 -22.95 -5.26
C LEU A 10 3.29 -22.37 -4.85
N GLY A 11 3.31 -21.50 -3.84
CA GLY A 11 4.56 -20.95 -3.30
C GLY A 11 5.44 -22.04 -2.68
N ALA A 12 4.86 -22.98 -1.93
CA ALA A 12 5.57 -24.11 -1.35
C ALA A 12 6.16 -25.02 -2.43
N TRP A 13 5.40 -25.33 -3.48
CA TRP A 13 5.92 -26.08 -4.63
C TRP A 13 7.10 -25.36 -5.29
N MET A 14 7.02 -24.05 -5.46
CA MET A 14 8.11 -23.27 -6.03
C MET A 14 9.38 -23.33 -5.16
N LEU A 15 9.27 -23.25 -3.85
CA LEU A 15 10.41 -23.42 -2.95
C LEU A 15 11.04 -24.80 -3.08
N GLU A 16 10.23 -25.86 -3.21
CA GLU A 16 10.72 -27.23 -3.44
C GLU A 16 11.52 -27.36 -4.73
N GLN A 17 11.16 -26.64 -5.82
CA GLN A 17 11.93 -26.66 -7.07
C GLN A 17 13.40 -26.22 -6.87
N PHE A 18 13.66 -25.43 -5.82
CA PHE A 18 14.99 -24.99 -5.40
C PHE A 18 15.58 -25.84 -4.27
N GLY A 19 14.87 -26.87 -3.79
CA GLY A 19 15.30 -27.72 -2.68
C GLY A 19 15.32 -27.01 -1.33
N VAL A 20 14.45 -26.02 -1.12
CA VAL A 20 14.30 -25.28 0.15
C VAL A 20 12.87 -25.36 0.63
N GLU A 21 12.69 -25.32 1.96
CA GLU A 21 11.37 -25.40 2.59
C GLU A 21 10.77 -24.00 2.86
N THR A 22 11.62 -23.01 3.08
CA THR A 22 11.16 -21.67 3.50
C THR A 22 11.91 -20.55 2.80
N LEU A 23 11.28 -19.37 2.73
CA LEU A 23 11.91 -18.16 2.21
C LEU A 23 13.09 -17.70 3.09
N GLU A 24 13.06 -17.98 4.37
CA GLU A 24 14.15 -17.67 5.31
C GLU A 24 15.46 -18.36 4.92
N THR A 25 15.41 -19.53 4.30
CA THR A 25 16.58 -20.21 3.75
C THR A 25 17.24 -19.36 2.66
N PHE A 26 16.45 -18.83 1.73
CA PHE A 26 16.96 -17.89 0.72
C PHE A 26 17.49 -16.60 1.34
N LYS A 27 16.79 -16.04 2.32
CA LYS A 27 17.27 -14.86 3.06
C LYS A 27 18.67 -15.09 3.61
N GLY A 28 18.90 -16.22 4.28
CA GLY A 28 20.22 -16.55 4.85
C GLY A 28 21.35 -16.64 3.81
N LEU A 29 21.02 -16.85 2.54
CA LEU A 29 21.97 -16.95 1.43
C LEU A 29 22.14 -15.65 0.64
N LEU A 30 21.06 -14.90 0.43
CA LEU A 30 21.00 -13.83 -0.56
C LEU A 30 20.83 -12.44 0.05
N ALA A 31 20.52 -12.31 1.34
CA ALA A 31 20.27 -11.00 1.95
C ALA A 31 21.54 -10.20 2.29
N ASP A 32 22.72 -10.65 1.86
CA ASP A 32 23.97 -9.89 2.01
C ASP A 32 23.94 -8.67 1.07
N PRO A 33 24.10 -7.44 1.60
CA PRO A 33 24.15 -6.21 0.76
C PRO A 33 25.24 -6.24 -0.31
N ASN A 34 26.32 -7.00 -0.13
CA ASN A 34 27.39 -7.13 -1.12
C ASN A 34 26.97 -7.94 -2.35
N LEU A 35 25.87 -8.67 -2.29
CA LEU A 35 25.30 -9.40 -3.43
C LEU A 35 24.34 -8.55 -4.26
N VAL A 36 24.07 -7.30 -3.87
CA VAL A 36 23.19 -6.39 -4.61
C VAL A 36 23.98 -5.76 -5.75
N GLY A 37 23.87 -6.34 -6.94
CA GLY A 37 24.61 -5.84 -8.11
C GLY A 37 24.63 -6.81 -9.28
N PHE A 38 25.22 -6.32 -10.37
CA PHE A 38 25.55 -7.11 -11.56
C PHE A 38 27.04 -6.97 -11.83
N ASP A 39 27.66 -8.03 -12.34
CA ASP A 39 29.06 -8.01 -12.76
C ASP A 39 29.24 -7.37 -14.16
N GLU A 40 30.48 -7.40 -14.67
CA GLU A 40 30.85 -6.85 -15.97
C GLU A 40 30.18 -7.60 -17.15
N GLU A 41 29.84 -8.87 -16.95
CA GLU A 41 29.16 -9.72 -17.93
C GLU A 41 27.62 -9.60 -17.86
N ASN A 42 27.11 -8.74 -16.97
CA ASN A 42 25.69 -8.55 -16.68
C ASN A 42 25.00 -9.78 -16.06
N THR A 43 25.74 -10.51 -15.22
CA THR A 43 25.21 -11.58 -14.40
C THR A 43 24.91 -11.02 -13.01
N SER A 44 23.78 -11.41 -12.42
CA SER A 44 23.46 -11.02 -11.05
C SER A 44 24.39 -11.73 -10.06
N LEU A 45 24.86 -11.00 -9.04
CA LEU A 45 25.66 -11.62 -7.98
C LEU A 45 24.85 -12.67 -7.19
N PHE A 46 23.53 -12.56 -7.16
CA PHE A 46 22.63 -13.60 -6.59
C PHE A 46 22.71 -14.91 -7.36
N HIS A 47 22.88 -14.87 -8.68
CA HIS A 47 23.01 -16.05 -9.51
C HIS A 47 24.18 -16.94 -9.06
N TYR A 48 25.34 -16.33 -8.80
CA TYR A 48 26.52 -17.06 -8.34
C TYR A 48 26.29 -17.78 -7.00
N GLU A 49 25.58 -17.14 -6.08
CA GLU A 49 25.22 -17.79 -4.81
C GLU A 49 24.26 -18.97 -5.02
N LEU A 50 23.34 -18.86 -5.97
CA LEU A 50 22.38 -19.93 -6.27
C LEU A 50 23.02 -21.16 -6.91
N ILE A 51 24.05 -20.99 -7.76
CA ILE A 51 24.74 -22.13 -8.41
C ILE A 51 25.84 -22.73 -7.51
N ASN A 52 26.51 -21.93 -6.70
CA ASN A 52 27.63 -22.38 -5.87
C ASN A 52 27.21 -23.13 -4.60
N LYS A 53 25.99 -22.94 -4.12
CA LYS A 53 25.48 -23.66 -2.95
C LYS A 53 24.65 -24.86 -3.37
N PRO A 54 25.00 -26.09 -2.91
CA PRO A 54 24.26 -27.27 -3.26
C PRO A 54 22.89 -27.26 -2.58
N PHE A 55 21.89 -26.74 -3.27
CA PHE A 55 20.51 -27.01 -2.90
C PHE A 55 20.24 -28.49 -3.12
N ARG A 56 19.70 -29.20 -2.13
CA ARG A 56 19.29 -30.60 -2.28
C ARG A 56 18.22 -30.66 -3.38
N ALA A 57 18.43 -31.54 -4.34
CA ALA A 57 17.44 -31.88 -5.38
C ALA A 57 16.83 -30.68 -6.14
N ARG A 58 17.66 -29.71 -6.53
CA ARG A 58 17.21 -28.64 -7.43
C ARG A 58 16.66 -29.23 -8.73
N ALA A 59 15.42 -28.82 -9.08
CA ALA A 59 14.70 -29.36 -10.26
C ALA A 59 15.18 -28.79 -11.59
N MET A 60 16.05 -27.76 -11.58
CA MET A 60 16.53 -27.09 -12.79
C MET A 60 18.05 -27.13 -12.89
N SER A 61 18.56 -27.14 -14.14
CA SER A 61 19.99 -27.11 -14.41
C SER A 61 20.60 -25.72 -14.20
N ASP A 62 21.92 -25.66 -14.06
CA ASP A 62 22.65 -24.38 -13.99
C ASP A 62 22.47 -23.54 -15.25
N ASP A 63 22.45 -24.18 -16.42
CA ASP A 63 22.17 -23.51 -17.71
C ASP A 63 20.78 -22.87 -17.73
N THR A 64 19.78 -23.55 -17.17
CA THR A 64 18.43 -23.00 -17.06
C THR A 64 18.40 -21.79 -16.14
N LEU A 65 19.05 -21.88 -14.96
CA LEU A 65 19.16 -20.74 -14.04
C LEU A 65 19.90 -19.55 -14.66
N ARG A 66 20.94 -19.81 -15.44
CA ARG A 66 21.65 -18.78 -16.16
C ARG A 66 20.76 -18.06 -17.17
N LEU A 67 19.97 -18.80 -17.96
CA LEU A 67 19.03 -18.20 -18.90
C LEU A 67 17.97 -17.35 -18.20
N TYR A 68 17.48 -17.77 -17.03
CA TYR A 68 16.55 -16.97 -16.24
C TYR A 68 17.21 -15.69 -15.70
N ASP A 69 18.43 -15.80 -15.19
CA ASP A 69 19.19 -14.64 -14.72
C ASP A 69 19.43 -13.62 -15.83
N GLU A 70 19.94 -14.05 -16.99
CA GLU A 70 20.15 -13.20 -18.18
C GLU A 70 18.86 -12.45 -18.58
N ASN A 71 17.71 -13.13 -18.50
CA ASN A 71 16.42 -12.54 -18.82
C ASN A 71 15.98 -11.50 -17.76
N ILE A 72 16.13 -11.83 -16.49
CA ILE A 72 15.83 -10.92 -15.36
C ILE A 72 16.68 -9.66 -15.44
N VAL A 73 18.01 -9.81 -15.57
CA VAL A 73 18.95 -8.69 -15.61
C VAL A 73 18.67 -7.79 -16.81
N ARG A 74 18.45 -8.38 -18.00
CA ARG A 74 18.09 -7.64 -19.22
C ARG A 74 16.82 -6.80 -19.01
N HIS A 75 15.77 -7.38 -18.45
CA HIS A 75 14.50 -6.68 -18.24
C HIS A 75 14.61 -5.64 -17.15
N TRP A 76 15.28 -5.96 -16.03
CA TRP A 76 15.50 -5.00 -14.95
C TRP A 76 16.26 -3.76 -15.42
N ARG A 77 17.37 -3.94 -16.13
CA ARG A 77 18.14 -2.83 -16.70
C ARG A 77 17.30 -1.98 -17.63
N ARG A 78 16.49 -2.61 -18.48
CA ARG A 78 15.60 -1.89 -19.40
C ARG A 78 14.64 -0.98 -18.65
N ILE A 79 13.95 -1.46 -17.62
CA ILE A 79 12.95 -0.66 -16.90
C ILE A 79 13.57 0.39 -15.96
N THR A 80 14.83 0.23 -15.58
CA THR A 80 15.53 1.16 -14.69
C THR A 80 16.44 2.14 -15.41
N GLU A 81 16.64 2.02 -16.72
CA GLU A 81 17.58 2.84 -17.50
C GLU A 81 17.37 4.35 -17.29
N ARG A 82 16.14 4.84 -17.45
CA ARG A 82 15.81 6.25 -17.25
C ARG A 82 15.94 6.71 -15.80
N ARG A 83 15.58 5.83 -14.85
CA ARG A 83 15.73 6.11 -13.42
C ARG A 83 17.18 6.24 -13.01
N ASN A 84 18.04 5.40 -13.57
CA ASN A 84 19.47 5.38 -13.28
C ASN A 84 20.21 6.61 -13.82
N GLN A 85 19.69 7.28 -14.85
CA GLN A 85 20.23 8.55 -15.35
C GLN A 85 20.11 9.71 -14.35
N ALA A 86 19.16 9.64 -13.43
CA ALA A 86 18.88 10.70 -12.45
C ALA A 86 19.64 10.56 -11.13
N GLY A 87 20.40 9.46 -10.90
CA GLY A 87 21.06 9.25 -9.61
C GLY A 87 21.82 7.94 -9.51
N SER A 88 21.65 7.21 -8.41
CA SER A 88 22.28 5.92 -8.16
C SER A 88 21.63 4.80 -8.97
N THR A 89 22.45 3.83 -9.38
CA THR A 89 21.96 2.64 -10.09
C THR A 89 21.04 1.81 -9.20
N LEU A 90 19.86 1.49 -9.71
CA LEU A 90 18.88 0.63 -9.05
C LEU A 90 19.15 -0.83 -9.41
N TYR A 91 19.48 -1.62 -8.42
CA TYR A 91 19.59 -3.07 -8.52
C TYR A 91 18.39 -3.74 -7.83
N PRO A 92 17.99 -4.96 -8.23
CA PRO A 92 16.96 -5.68 -7.49
C PRO A 92 17.51 -6.09 -6.13
N LEU A 93 16.68 -6.02 -5.09
CA LEU A 93 16.95 -6.66 -3.81
C LEU A 93 16.67 -8.16 -3.92
N TYR A 94 17.22 -8.96 -3.01
CA TYR A 94 17.13 -10.42 -3.09
C TYR A 94 15.70 -10.94 -3.26
N PHE A 95 14.74 -10.38 -2.53
CA PHE A 95 13.34 -10.81 -2.60
C PHE A 95 12.66 -10.39 -3.92
N GLN A 96 13.08 -9.25 -4.50
CA GLN A 96 12.62 -8.83 -5.83
C GLN A 96 13.17 -9.76 -6.90
N TYR A 97 14.46 -10.09 -6.81
CA TYR A 97 15.10 -11.04 -7.69
C TYR A 97 14.43 -12.41 -7.62
N LEU A 98 14.15 -12.93 -6.41
CA LEU A 98 13.45 -14.21 -6.23
C LEU A 98 12.02 -14.18 -6.79
N ALA A 99 11.27 -13.11 -6.59
CA ALA A 99 9.93 -12.97 -7.17
C ALA A 99 9.97 -13.08 -8.71
N LEU A 100 10.99 -12.46 -9.32
CA LEU A 100 11.20 -12.52 -10.77
C LEU A 100 11.69 -13.91 -11.21
N LEU A 101 12.61 -14.53 -10.47
CA LEU A 101 13.14 -15.87 -10.76
C LEU A 101 12.03 -16.93 -10.69
N PHE A 102 11.17 -16.86 -9.70
CA PHE A 102 10.00 -17.75 -9.58
C PHE A 102 9.03 -17.56 -10.75
N THR A 103 8.86 -16.32 -11.17
CA THR A 103 8.03 -16.00 -12.35
C THR A 103 8.66 -16.55 -13.63
N GLU A 104 9.98 -16.44 -13.83
CA GLU A 104 10.68 -17.07 -14.97
C GLU A 104 10.40 -18.57 -15.03
N HIS A 105 10.67 -19.27 -13.92
CA HIS A 105 10.46 -20.73 -13.88
C HIS A 105 9.02 -21.11 -14.15
N TYR A 106 8.05 -20.41 -13.56
CA TYR A 106 6.64 -20.70 -13.78
C TYR A 106 6.22 -20.47 -15.23
N LEU A 107 6.59 -19.33 -15.81
CA LEU A 107 6.22 -18.99 -17.19
C LEU A 107 6.90 -19.92 -18.21
N ASP A 108 8.15 -20.29 -17.98
CA ASP A 108 8.84 -21.27 -18.85
C ASP A 108 8.07 -22.59 -18.88
N ARG A 109 7.69 -23.13 -17.72
CA ARG A 109 6.88 -24.35 -17.60
C ARG A 109 5.49 -24.18 -18.23
N TYR A 110 4.82 -23.08 -17.94
CA TYR A 110 3.47 -22.77 -18.44
C TYR A 110 3.40 -22.70 -19.97
N PHE A 111 4.38 -22.09 -20.61
CA PHE A 111 4.41 -21.95 -22.06
C PHE A 111 5.02 -23.16 -22.77
N THR A 112 5.84 -23.95 -22.09
CA THR A 112 6.47 -25.16 -22.67
C THR A 112 5.52 -26.36 -22.61
N ASP A 113 4.98 -26.68 -21.43
CA ASP A 113 4.09 -27.82 -21.23
C ASP A 113 3.18 -27.61 -20.01
N ARG A 114 2.00 -27.06 -20.27
CA ARG A 114 1.00 -26.77 -19.25
C ARG A 114 0.44 -28.01 -18.59
N ALA A 115 0.27 -29.09 -19.35
CA ALA A 115 -0.29 -30.35 -18.85
C ALA A 115 0.66 -30.98 -17.82
N THR A 116 1.95 -31.07 -18.15
CA THR A 116 2.98 -31.56 -17.21
C THR A 116 3.09 -30.65 -15.99
N LEU A 117 3.04 -29.32 -16.14
CA LEU A 117 3.01 -28.40 -14.99
C LEU A 117 1.83 -28.68 -14.08
N CYS A 118 0.62 -28.89 -14.64
CA CYS A 118 -0.58 -29.22 -13.87
C CYS A 118 -0.44 -30.56 -13.12
N ALA A 119 0.13 -31.57 -13.75
CA ALA A 119 0.37 -32.89 -13.15
C ALA A 119 1.36 -32.78 -11.97
N ASP A 120 2.48 -32.08 -12.15
CA ASP A 120 3.49 -31.90 -11.10
C ASP A 120 2.94 -31.11 -9.89
N LEU A 121 2.18 -30.05 -10.14
CA LEU A 121 1.51 -29.29 -9.07
C LEU A 121 0.51 -30.16 -8.30
N ASN A 122 -0.23 -31.05 -8.97
CA ASN A 122 -1.15 -31.95 -8.30
C ASN A 122 -0.43 -33.04 -7.50
N ALA A 123 0.66 -33.58 -8.00
CA ALA A 123 1.49 -34.55 -7.27
C ALA A 123 2.05 -33.92 -5.97
N PHE A 124 2.59 -32.71 -6.07
CA PHE A 124 3.05 -31.96 -4.89
C PHE A 124 1.90 -31.67 -3.91
N ARG A 125 0.76 -31.19 -4.41
CA ARG A 125 -0.42 -30.90 -3.59
C ARG A 125 -0.91 -32.12 -2.80
N GLU A 126 -0.85 -33.32 -3.35
CA GLU A 126 -1.23 -34.54 -2.62
C GLU A 126 -0.37 -34.74 -1.38
N GLN A 127 0.95 -34.56 -1.50
CA GLN A 127 1.87 -34.61 -0.35
C GLN A 127 1.59 -33.47 0.61
N PHE A 128 1.47 -32.25 0.12
CA PHE A 128 1.19 -31.05 0.91
C PHE A 128 -0.10 -31.20 1.75
N ASN A 129 -1.13 -31.80 1.18
CA ASN A 129 -2.41 -32.02 1.87
C ASN A 129 -2.33 -33.07 3.01
N THR A 130 -1.30 -33.91 3.08
CA THR A 130 -1.15 -34.88 4.16
C THR A 130 -0.97 -34.22 5.53
N ASP A 131 -0.39 -33.01 5.55
CA ASP A 131 -0.17 -32.22 6.76
C ASP A 131 -1.36 -31.35 7.14
N LEU A 132 -2.40 -31.29 6.30
CA LEU A 132 -3.60 -30.49 6.53
C LEU A 132 -4.79 -31.35 6.95
N PRO A 133 -5.60 -30.87 7.92
CA PRO A 133 -6.89 -31.50 8.23
C PRO A 133 -7.77 -31.62 6.98
N GLU A 134 -8.52 -32.72 6.83
CA GLU A 134 -9.33 -33.02 5.64
C GLU A 134 -10.16 -31.83 5.11
N ARG A 135 -10.76 -31.06 6.01
CA ARG A 135 -11.60 -29.90 5.65
C ARG A 135 -10.80 -28.62 5.31
N GLU A 136 -9.50 -28.64 5.51
CA GLU A 136 -8.58 -27.54 5.20
C GLU A 136 -7.72 -27.82 3.96
N GLN A 137 -7.83 -29.03 3.39
CA GLN A 137 -7.08 -29.44 2.21
C GLN A 137 -7.36 -28.56 1.00
N ILE A 138 -6.34 -28.42 0.17
CA ILE A 138 -6.40 -27.63 -1.05
C ILE A 138 -6.96 -28.48 -2.20
N GLU A 139 -7.89 -27.92 -2.95
CA GLU A 139 -8.50 -28.53 -4.13
C GLU A 139 -7.47 -28.76 -5.24
N PRO A 140 -7.68 -29.76 -6.14
CA PRO A 140 -6.76 -30.01 -7.25
C PRO A 140 -6.65 -28.83 -8.21
N PHE A 141 -5.49 -28.67 -8.81
CA PHE A 141 -5.27 -27.75 -9.91
C PHE A 141 -5.93 -28.30 -11.18
N GLN A 142 -6.50 -27.41 -11.97
CA GLN A 142 -6.93 -27.65 -13.33
C GLN A 142 -6.10 -26.76 -14.26
N GLU A 143 -5.88 -27.17 -15.51
CA GLU A 143 -5.07 -26.37 -16.45
C GLU A 143 -5.57 -24.94 -16.61
N ARG A 144 -6.88 -24.72 -16.51
CA ARG A 144 -7.48 -23.37 -16.53
C ARG A 144 -7.14 -22.53 -15.29
N ASP A 145 -6.72 -23.13 -14.17
CA ASP A 145 -6.33 -22.40 -12.97
C ASP A 145 -4.92 -21.84 -13.08
N LEU A 146 -4.10 -22.40 -14.00
CA LEU A 146 -2.69 -22.05 -14.16
C LEU A 146 -2.45 -20.69 -14.83
N ASN A 147 -3.49 -20.06 -15.36
CA ASN A 147 -3.41 -18.75 -15.99
C ASN A 147 -3.47 -17.57 -14.99
N LYS A 148 -3.31 -17.82 -13.70
CA LYS A 148 -3.40 -16.82 -12.64
C LYS A 148 -2.20 -16.94 -11.70
N LEU A 149 -1.44 -15.87 -11.58
CA LEU A 149 -0.39 -15.71 -10.59
C LEU A 149 -0.68 -14.54 -9.67
N ALA A 150 -0.35 -14.69 -8.40
CA ALA A 150 -0.39 -13.62 -7.43
C ALA A 150 0.96 -13.46 -6.73
N ILE A 151 1.37 -12.22 -6.52
CA ILE A 151 2.62 -11.85 -5.86
C ILE A 151 2.27 -11.00 -4.65
N TRP A 152 2.51 -11.57 -3.47
CA TRP A 152 2.26 -10.92 -2.20
C TRP A 152 3.51 -10.18 -1.75
N ILE A 153 3.51 -8.87 -1.90
CA ILE A 153 4.65 -8.03 -1.51
C ILE A 153 4.16 -6.84 -0.68
N ALA A 154 4.84 -6.58 0.42
CA ALA A 154 4.57 -5.44 1.29
C ALA A 154 4.58 -4.10 0.53
N THR A 155 3.81 -3.13 1.01
CA THR A 155 3.87 -1.75 0.50
C THR A 155 5.31 -1.21 0.67
N GLY A 156 5.84 -0.61 -0.39
CA GLY A 156 7.25 -0.18 -0.42
C GLY A 156 8.24 -1.26 -0.89
N GLY A 157 7.82 -2.52 -1.06
CA GLY A 157 8.68 -3.62 -1.54
C GLY A 157 8.96 -3.61 -3.05
N GLY A 158 8.50 -2.61 -3.81
CA GLY A 158 8.79 -2.47 -5.25
C GLY A 158 7.84 -3.25 -6.17
N LYS A 159 6.58 -3.45 -5.76
CA LYS A 159 5.55 -4.10 -6.58
C LYS A 159 5.50 -3.60 -8.02
N THR A 160 5.58 -2.29 -8.21
CA THR A 160 5.51 -1.65 -9.54
C THR A 160 6.66 -2.07 -10.44
N LEU A 161 7.90 -2.14 -9.91
CA LEU A 161 9.06 -2.60 -10.69
C LEU A 161 8.93 -4.07 -11.08
N ILE A 162 8.48 -4.92 -10.14
CA ILE A 162 8.25 -6.35 -10.41
C ILE A 162 7.16 -6.51 -11.48
N MET A 163 6.05 -5.76 -11.38
CA MET A 163 4.98 -5.74 -12.37
C MET A 163 5.50 -5.39 -13.77
N GLN A 164 6.33 -4.35 -13.87
CA GLN A 164 6.92 -3.92 -15.14
C GLN A 164 7.82 -5.01 -15.75
N VAL A 165 8.64 -5.69 -14.94
CA VAL A 165 9.44 -6.82 -15.40
C VAL A 165 8.55 -8.00 -15.79
N ASN A 166 7.50 -8.31 -15.02
CA ASN A 166 6.59 -9.42 -15.35
C ASN A 166 5.89 -9.24 -16.70
N ILE A 167 5.56 -8.00 -17.10
CA ILE A 167 5.05 -7.72 -18.46
C ILE A 167 6.07 -8.19 -19.51
N LEU A 168 7.35 -7.84 -19.32
CA LEU A 168 8.41 -8.17 -20.26
C LEU A 168 8.75 -9.67 -20.27
N GLN A 169 8.74 -10.31 -19.09
CA GLN A 169 8.89 -11.76 -18.96
C GLN A 169 7.78 -12.49 -19.69
N PHE A 170 6.54 -12.10 -19.47
CA PHE A 170 5.40 -12.71 -20.15
C PHE A 170 5.52 -12.56 -21.67
N GLN A 171 5.83 -11.38 -22.17
CA GLN A 171 6.05 -11.11 -23.61
C GLN A 171 7.19 -11.97 -24.16
N HIS A 172 8.28 -12.15 -23.40
CA HIS A 172 9.41 -13.00 -23.79
C HIS A 172 8.97 -14.45 -24.01
N TYR A 173 8.29 -15.07 -23.03
CA TYR A 173 7.83 -16.46 -23.11
C TYR A 173 6.74 -16.65 -24.17
N LEU A 174 5.84 -15.71 -24.30
CA LEU A 174 4.81 -15.70 -25.34
C LEU A 174 5.43 -15.70 -26.75
N ALA A 175 6.45 -14.87 -26.98
CA ALA A 175 7.16 -14.81 -28.24
C ALA A 175 7.98 -16.08 -28.49
N ARG A 176 8.71 -16.60 -27.48
CA ARG A 176 9.46 -17.86 -27.54
C ARG A 176 8.57 -19.06 -27.90
N ALA A 177 7.37 -19.11 -27.34
CA ALA A 177 6.37 -20.13 -27.65
C ALA A 177 5.66 -19.92 -29.00
N ARG A 178 5.90 -18.80 -29.68
CA ARG A 178 5.23 -18.40 -30.94
C ARG A 178 3.71 -18.26 -30.82
N ARG A 179 3.21 -17.91 -29.61
CA ARG A 179 1.80 -17.82 -29.27
C ARG A 179 1.28 -16.37 -29.22
N ALA A 180 2.00 -15.40 -29.80
CA ALA A 180 1.65 -13.98 -29.74
C ALA A 180 0.23 -13.67 -30.25
N ARG A 181 -0.31 -14.47 -31.17
CA ARG A 181 -1.67 -14.29 -31.72
C ARG A 181 -2.77 -14.76 -30.77
N GLU A 182 -2.44 -15.46 -29.70
CA GLU A 182 -3.41 -15.95 -28.72
C GLU A 182 -3.79 -14.86 -27.69
N PHE A 183 -3.01 -13.79 -27.62
CA PHE A 183 -3.24 -12.69 -26.70
C PHE A 183 -3.56 -11.41 -27.47
N ASN A 184 -4.58 -10.70 -27.00
CA ASN A 184 -5.08 -9.50 -27.66
C ASN A 184 -4.41 -8.23 -27.07
N ARG A 185 -4.58 -7.99 -25.77
CA ARG A 185 -4.15 -6.75 -25.11
C ARG A 185 -3.40 -7.02 -23.83
N THR A 186 -2.66 -6.00 -23.37
CA THR A 186 -2.15 -5.93 -21.99
C THR A 186 -2.95 -4.87 -21.24
N ILE A 187 -3.67 -5.25 -20.20
CA ILE A 187 -4.57 -4.39 -19.43
C ILE A 187 -4.06 -4.30 -18.01
N LEU A 188 -3.90 -3.08 -17.49
CA LEU A 188 -3.61 -2.82 -16.09
C LEU A 188 -4.86 -2.28 -15.40
N LEU A 189 -5.41 -3.06 -14.47
CA LEU A 189 -6.55 -2.68 -13.65
C LEU A 189 -6.08 -1.99 -12.37
N THR A 190 -6.64 -0.84 -12.11
CA THR A 190 -6.37 -0.03 -10.91
C THR A 190 -7.65 0.25 -10.14
N PRO A 191 -7.58 0.45 -8.82
CA PRO A 191 -8.77 0.69 -8.00
C PRO A 191 -9.32 2.11 -8.11
N ASN A 192 -8.57 3.07 -8.66
CA ASN A 192 -8.99 4.47 -8.82
C ASN A 192 -8.13 5.22 -9.85
N GLU A 193 -8.62 6.39 -10.27
CA GLU A 193 -7.97 7.21 -11.29
C GLU A 193 -6.60 7.77 -10.85
N GLY A 194 -6.40 8.10 -9.57
CA GLY A 194 -5.12 8.59 -9.07
C GLY A 194 -4.00 7.55 -9.23
N LEU A 195 -4.30 6.27 -8.95
CA LEU A 195 -3.37 5.17 -9.22
C LEU A 195 -3.17 4.91 -10.70
N SER A 196 -4.21 5.11 -11.53
CA SER A 196 -4.06 5.01 -12.99
C SER A 196 -3.04 6.01 -13.52
N LEU A 197 -3.09 7.26 -13.06
CA LEU A 197 -2.12 8.31 -13.43
C LEU A 197 -0.71 7.97 -12.95
N GLN A 198 -0.58 7.53 -11.70
CA GLN A 198 0.71 7.11 -11.15
C GLN A 198 1.33 5.95 -11.95
N HIS A 199 0.54 4.94 -12.30
CA HIS A 199 1.03 3.82 -13.12
C HIS A 199 1.43 4.26 -14.53
N LYS A 200 0.74 5.25 -15.12
CA LYS A 200 1.14 5.81 -16.41
C LYS A 200 2.54 6.43 -16.33
N GLU A 201 2.77 7.29 -15.35
CA GLU A 201 4.09 7.92 -15.12
C GLU A 201 5.18 6.86 -14.89
N GLU A 202 4.89 5.82 -14.09
CA GLU A 202 5.81 4.74 -13.79
C GLU A 202 6.13 3.87 -15.01
N LEU A 203 5.17 3.60 -15.89
CA LEU A 203 5.38 2.89 -17.15
C LEU A 203 6.21 3.73 -18.12
N ASP A 204 5.94 5.03 -18.23
CA ASP A 204 6.71 5.96 -19.04
C ASP A 204 8.18 6.00 -18.58
N LEU A 205 8.44 6.03 -17.26
CA LEU A 205 9.78 5.92 -16.69
C LEU A 205 10.46 4.58 -17.00
N ALA A 206 9.70 3.50 -17.08
CA ALA A 206 10.22 2.18 -17.45
C ALA A 206 10.45 2.00 -18.95
N GLY A 207 10.12 2.99 -19.78
CA GLY A 207 10.16 2.86 -21.24
C GLY A 207 9.12 1.87 -21.79
N ILE A 208 8.04 1.65 -21.06
CA ILE A 208 6.88 0.86 -21.46
C ILE A 208 5.76 1.84 -21.81
N HIS A 209 5.22 1.75 -23.01
CA HIS A 209 4.14 2.63 -23.41
C HIS A 209 2.85 2.26 -22.71
N GLY A 210 2.24 3.21 -21.97
CA GLY A 210 0.99 3.03 -21.26
C GLY A 210 -0.02 4.13 -21.62
N ASP A 211 -1.26 3.75 -21.92
CA ASP A 211 -2.34 4.66 -22.23
C ASP A 211 -3.48 4.55 -21.22
N LEU A 212 -3.95 5.71 -20.74
CA LEU A 212 -5.17 5.76 -19.93
C LEU A 212 -6.38 5.48 -20.81
N PHE A 213 -7.23 4.56 -20.36
CA PHE A 213 -8.45 4.25 -21.08
C PHE A 213 -9.40 5.46 -21.12
N VAL A 214 -9.76 5.88 -22.34
CA VAL A 214 -10.76 6.92 -22.64
C VAL A 214 -11.79 6.33 -23.60
N LYS A 215 -13.06 6.34 -23.23
CA LYS A 215 -14.14 5.69 -23.96
C LYS A 215 -14.32 6.21 -25.41
N ASP A 216 -14.22 7.52 -25.60
CA ASP A 216 -14.51 8.19 -26.90
C ASP A 216 -13.25 8.48 -27.73
N GLY A 217 -12.08 8.18 -27.20
CA GLY A 217 -10.82 8.24 -27.93
C GLY A 217 -10.71 7.03 -28.85
N GLY A 218 -11.46 7.04 -29.97
CA GLY A 218 -11.51 5.91 -30.89
C GLY A 218 -10.16 5.24 -31.06
N SER A 219 -10.05 4.01 -30.67
CA SER A 219 -9.06 2.94 -30.96
C SER A 219 -7.73 3.35 -31.63
N LEU A 220 -7.11 4.44 -31.24
CA LEU A 220 -5.74 4.80 -31.57
C LEU A 220 -4.78 4.31 -30.47
N LEU A 221 -5.09 3.18 -29.84
CA LEU A 221 -4.17 2.52 -28.94
C LEU A 221 -2.98 2.05 -29.78
N SER A 222 -1.80 2.52 -29.46
CA SER A 222 -0.57 2.07 -30.11
C SER A 222 -0.44 0.56 -29.93
N ALA A 223 -0.21 -0.16 -31.00
CA ALA A 223 -0.05 -1.60 -30.93
C ALA A 223 1.04 -1.96 -29.90
N GLY A 224 0.67 -2.74 -28.88
CA GLY A 224 1.57 -3.14 -27.79
C GLY A 224 1.61 -2.21 -26.57
N ALA A 225 0.76 -1.17 -26.49
CA ALA A 225 0.60 -0.35 -25.30
C ALA A 225 -0.10 -1.11 -24.16
N VAL A 226 0.19 -0.74 -22.92
CA VAL A 226 -0.55 -1.18 -21.72
C VAL A 226 -1.75 -0.28 -21.53
N GLU A 227 -2.96 -0.84 -21.61
CA GLU A 227 -4.20 -0.11 -21.34
C GLU A 227 -4.44 0.00 -19.83
N ILE A 228 -4.41 1.19 -19.28
CA ILE A 228 -4.62 1.44 -17.85
C ILE A 228 -6.07 1.78 -17.62
N ILE A 229 -6.79 0.95 -16.86
CA ILE A 229 -8.24 1.06 -16.66
C ILE A 229 -8.55 1.14 -15.17
N ASP A 230 -9.23 2.23 -14.76
CA ASP A 230 -9.89 2.29 -13.46
C ASP A 230 -11.09 1.32 -13.47
N ILE A 231 -11.15 0.43 -12.49
CA ILE A 231 -12.17 -0.61 -12.38
C ILE A 231 -13.61 -0.05 -12.39
N HIS A 232 -13.80 1.17 -11.91
CA HIS A 232 -15.12 1.84 -11.92
C HIS A 232 -15.59 2.21 -13.32
N LYS A 233 -14.68 2.25 -14.31
CA LYS A 233 -15.02 2.47 -15.72
C LYS A 233 -15.52 1.20 -16.42
N LEU A 234 -15.33 0.01 -15.81
CA LEU A 234 -15.84 -1.26 -16.30
C LEU A 234 -17.24 -1.55 -15.73
N LYS A 235 -18.21 -1.79 -16.58
CA LYS A 235 -19.59 -2.18 -16.20
C LYS A 235 -20.12 -3.29 -17.09
N GLU A 236 -21.25 -3.91 -16.71
CA GLU A 236 -21.96 -4.88 -17.54
C GLU A 236 -22.54 -4.23 -18.82
N LYS A 237 -22.90 -2.96 -18.78
CA LYS A 237 -23.42 -2.19 -19.92
C LYS A 237 -22.65 -0.89 -20.08
N SER A 238 -22.44 -0.50 -21.34
CA SER A 238 -21.83 0.80 -21.66
C SER A 238 -22.69 1.97 -21.18
N GLY A 239 -22.06 2.98 -20.58
CA GLY A 239 -22.64 4.25 -20.16
C GLY A 239 -21.86 5.44 -20.73
N GLU A 240 -22.10 6.68 -20.30
CA GLU A 240 -21.38 7.85 -20.82
C GLU A 240 -19.86 7.78 -20.63
N VAL A 241 -19.38 7.31 -19.47
CA VAL A 241 -17.95 7.17 -19.13
C VAL A 241 -17.52 5.71 -18.86
N THR A 242 -18.38 4.73 -19.13
CA THR A 242 -18.14 3.31 -18.85
C THR A 242 -18.24 2.47 -20.09
N VAL A 243 -17.50 1.35 -20.12
CA VAL A 243 -17.47 0.40 -21.22
C VAL A 243 -17.89 -1.00 -20.72
N ALA A 244 -18.51 -1.77 -21.60
CA ALA A 244 -18.84 -3.15 -21.31
C ALA A 244 -17.58 -4.02 -21.31
N VAL A 245 -17.48 -4.96 -20.36
CA VAL A 245 -16.31 -5.84 -20.21
C VAL A 245 -16.12 -6.70 -21.46
N GLU A 246 -17.21 -7.11 -22.11
CA GLU A 246 -17.21 -7.92 -23.32
C GLU A 246 -16.50 -7.25 -24.51
N ALA A 247 -16.38 -5.92 -24.50
CA ALA A 247 -15.68 -5.18 -25.56
C ALA A 247 -14.16 -5.42 -25.57
N PHE A 248 -13.60 -5.99 -24.51
CA PHE A 248 -12.17 -6.26 -24.39
C PHE A 248 -11.79 -7.71 -24.79
N GLU A 249 -12.77 -8.56 -25.11
CA GLU A 249 -12.57 -9.99 -25.28
C GLU A 249 -12.05 -10.66 -23.98
N SER A 250 -11.65 -11.95 -24.03
CA SER A 250 -11.25 -12.71 -22.83
C SER A 250 -9.81 -13.22 -22.86
N ASN A 251 -9.06 -12.92 -23.91
CA ASN A 251 -7.72 -13.42 -24.16
C ASN A 251 -6.64 -12.34 -23.93
N ASN A 252 -6.74 -11.63 -22.81
CA ASN A 252 -5.82 -10.55 -22.47
C ASN A 252 -4.77 -10.99 -21.44
N LEU A 253 -3.64 -10.28 -21.41
CA LEU A 253 -2.77 -10.22 -20.26
C LEU A 253 -3.34 -9.14 -19.31
N VAL A 254 -3.79 -9.55 -18.12
CA VAL A 254 -4.39 -8.65 -17.15
C VAL A 254 -3.48 -8.53 -15.92
N LEU A 255 -3.03 -7.32 -15.63
CA LEU A 255 -2.31 -6.99 -14.40
C LEU A 255 -3.26 -6.29 -13.44
N VAL A 256 -3.26 -6.68 -12.19
CA VAL A 256 -4.16 -6.13 -11.16
C VAL A 256 -3.33 -5.60 -10.00
N ASP A 257 -3.30 -4.29 -9.84
CA ASP A 257 -2.73 -3.69 -8.63
C ASP A 257 -3.78 -3.63 -7.53
N GLU A 258 -3.37 -3.95 -6.31
CA GLU A 258 -4.26 -4.05 -5.14
C GLU A 258 -5.41 -5.08 -5.36
N GLY A 259 -5.09 -6.24 -5.92
CA GLY A 259 -6.04 -7.31 -6.26
C GLY A 259 -6.98 -7.75 -5.14
N HIS A 260 -6.56 -7.56 -3.88
CA HIS A 260 -7.38 -7.85 -2.70
C HIS A 260 -8.70 -7.06 -2.64
N ARG A 261 -8.77 -5.88 -3.23
CA ARG A 261 -9.98 -5.03 -3.22
C ARG A 261 -11.12 -5.64 -4.00
N GLY A 262 -10.80 -6.31 -5.07
CA GLY A 262 -11.79 -7.04 -5.85
C GLY A 262 -12.28 -8.32 -5.20
N ALA A 263 -11.48 -8.96 -4.37
CA ALA A 263 -11.82 -10.22 -3.72
C ALA A 263 -13.06 -10.13 -2.82
N GLY A 264 -13.39 -8.93 -2.30
CA GLY A 264 -14.59 -8.67 -1.52
C GLY A 264 -15.87 -8.46 -2.34
N GLY A 265 -15.79 -8.13 -3.64
CA GLY A 265 -16.91 -7.86 -4.54
C GLY A 265 -17.06 -8.95 -5.60
N GLU A 266 -18.19 -9.66 -5.63
CA GLU A 266 -18.44 -10.70 -6.64
C GLU A 266 -18.40 -10.15 -8.07
N ASP A 267 -18.95 -8.98 -8.25
CA ASP A 267 -18.99 -8.26 -9.53
C ASP A 267 -17.58 -7.92 -10.06
N TRP A 268 -16.69 -7.46 -9.18
CA TRP A 268 -15.33 -7.10 -9.55
C TRP A 268 -14.50 -8.32 -9.98
N MET A 269 -14.61 -9.44 -9.23
CA MET A 269 -13.93 -10.68 -9.57
C MET A 269 -14.47 -11.29 -10.87
N ALA A 270 -15.78 -11.20 -11.07
CA ALA A 270 -16.41 -11.68 -12.31
C ALA A 270 -15.87 -10.92 -13.53
N LYS A 271 -15.84 -9.58 -13.47
CA LYS A 271 -15.29 -8.73 -14.55
C LYS A 271 -13.83 -9.02 -14.83
N ARG A 272 -13.00 -9.13 -13.79
CA ARG A 272 -11.59 -9.47 -13.96
C ARG A 272 -11.43 -10.85 -14.64
N ASN A 273 -12.16 -11.85 -14.18
CA ASN A 273 -12.09 -13.17 -14.78
C ASN A 273 -12.52 -13.15 -16.25
N GLN A 274 -13.60 -12.44 -16.60
CA GLN A 274 -14.04 -12.29 -17.99
C GLN A 274 -12.94 -11.72 -18.90
N LEU A 275 -12.14 -10.76 -18.41
CA LEU A 275 -11.05 -10.17 -19.19
C LEU A 275 -9.90 -11.15 -19.49
N CYS A 276 -9.74 -12.21 -18.69
CA CYS A 276 -8.61 -13.13 -18.81
C CYS A 276 -8.96 -14.63 -18.78
N ASP A 277 -10.22 -15.02 -19.01
CA ASP A 277 -10.62 -16.43 -19.01
C ASP A 277 -9.82 -17.29 -20.00
N ASN A 278 -9.52 -16.76 -21.16
CA ASN A 278 -8.67 -17.36 -22.19
C ASN A 278 -7.28 -16.70 -22.26
N GLY A 279 -6.97 -15.83 -21.31
CA GLY A 279 -5.74 -15.08 -21.23
C GLY A 279 -4.88 -15.48 -20.04
N PHE A 280 -4.22 -14.49 -19.44
CA PHE A 280 -3.38 -14.68 -18.26
C PHE A 280 -3.51 -13.48 -17.32
N SER A 281 -3.38 -13.68 -16.00
CA SER A 281 -3.39 -12.57 -15.04
C SER A 281 -2.29 -12.66 -14.01
N PHE A 282 -1.74 -11.46 -13.68
CA PHE A 282 -0.91 -11.22 -12.50
C PHE A 282 -1.66 -10.34 -11.52
N GLU A 283 -1.66 -10.72 -10.25
CA GLU A 283 -2.22 -9.93 -9.16
C GLU A 283 -1.13 -9.52 -8.18
N TYR A 284 -1.13 -8.25 -7.77
CA TYR A 284 -0.16 -7.70 -6.81
C TYR A 284 -0.91 -7.11 -5.63
N SER A 285 -0.54 -7.48 -4.42
CA SER A 285 -1.13 -6.89 -3.22
C SER A 285 -0.21 -7.03 -2.01
N ALA A 286 -0.33 -6.09 -1.08
CA ALA A 286 0.29 -6.16 0.25
C ALA A 286 -0.63 -6.87 1.28
N THR A 287 -1.91 -7.09 0.98
CA THR A 287 -2.93 -7.38 1.99
C THR A 287 -3.90 -8.51 1.65
N PHE A 288 -3.47 -9.53 0.88
CA PHE A 288 -4.31 -10.71 0.57
C PHE A 288 -4.94 -11.35 1.82
N GLY A 289 -4.18 -11.49 2.91
CA GLY A 289 -4.70 -12.04 4.17
C GLY A 289 -5.84 -11.22 4.78
N GLN A 290 -5.86 -9.90 4.57
CA GLN A 290 -6.97 -9.05 5.04
C GLN A 290 -8.23 -9.27 4.21
N ALA A 291 -8.10 -9.45 2.90
CA ALA A 291 -9.23 -9.77 2.02
C ALA A 291 -9.92 -11.08 2.42
N ILE A 292 -9.15 -12.10 2.73
CA ILE A 292 -9.66 -13.39 3.19
C ILE A 292 -10.36 -13.24 4.55
N LYS A 293 -9.76 -12.52 5.49
CA LYS A 293 -10.38 -12.26 6.80
C LYS A 293 -11.67 -11.47 6.70
N ALA A 294 -11.78 -10.54 5.77
CA ALA A 294 -12.97 -9.73 5.53
C ALA A 294 -14.10 -10.50 4.83
N ALA A 295 -13.79 -11.59 4.15
CA ALA A 295 -14.78 -12.40 3.45
C ALA A 295 -15.70 -13.17 4.41
N SER A 296 -16.97 -13.28 4.05
CA SER A 296 -17.98 -13.98 4.86
C SER A 296 -17.85 -15.50 4.83
N GLY A 297 -18.25 -16.13 5.90
CA GLY A 297 -18.36 -17.58 6.04
C GLY A 297 -17.10 -18.27 6.56
N SER A 298 -17.10 -19.61 6.53
CA SER A 298 -16.02 -20.47 7.03
C SER A 298 -14.90 -20.61 6.01
N GLU A 299 -13.66 -20.78 6.47
CA GLU A 299 -12.51 -21.19 5.66
C GLU A 299 -12.49 -22.69 5.35
N LEU A 300 -13.35 -23.45 6.03
CA LEU A 300 -13.39 -24.90 5.94
C LEU A 300 -14.32 -25.38 4.82
N ALA A 301 -14.00 -26.51 4.22
CA ALA A 301 -14.85 -27.18 3.26
C ALA A 301 -16.26 -27.46 3.82
N PRO A 302 -17.32 -27.45 3.00
CA PRO A 302 -18.68 -27.78 3.42
C PRO A 302 -18.77 -29.15 4.09
N THR A 303 -19.63 -29.27 5.11
CA THR A 303 -19.83 -30.53 5.84
C THR A 303 -20.84 -31.46 5.18
N ARG A 304 -21.70 -30.93 4.31
CA ARG A 304 -22.78 -31.70 3.68
C ARG A 304 -22.63 -31.68 2.16
N ALA A 305 -22.84 -32.83 1.52
CA ALA A 305 -22.91 -32.91 0.08
C ALA A 305 -24.02 -31.98 -0.45
N GLY A 306 -23.71 -31.20 -1.49
CA GLY A 306 -24.62 -30.22 -2.09
C GLY A 306 -24.67 -28.86 -1.39
N GLN A 307 -23.98 -28.65 -0.28
CA GLN A 307 -23.85 -27.33 0.34
C GLN A 307 -22.85 -26.48 -0.45
N SER A 308 -23.26 -25.28 -0.87
CA SER A 308 -22.37 -24.34 -1.53
C SER A 308 -21.24 -23.88 -0.61
N PRO A 309 -19.98 -23.89 -1.10
CA PRO A 309 -18.84 -23.39 -0.32
C PRO A 309 -18.99 -21.89 -0.02
N SER A 310 -18.51 -21.48 1.16
CA SER A 310 -18.53 -20.09 1.57
C SER A 310 -17.62 -19.22 0.68
N LYS A 311 -17.83 -17.91 0.71
CA LYS A 311 -16.98 -16.96 -0.01
C LYS A 311 -15.54 -17.03 0.48
N ARG A 312 -15.32 -17.10 1.79
CA ARG A 312 -13.98 -17.21 2.38
C ARG A 312 -13.27 -18.49 1.94
N TYR A 313 -13.96 -19.63 1.95
CA TYR A 313 -13.39 -20.88 1.45
C TYR A 313 -12.92 -20.75 -0.01
N LYS A 314 -13.78 -20.24 -0.89
CA LYS A 314 -13.44 -20.05 -2.32
C LYS A 314 -12.19 -19.18 -2.50
N LEU A 315 -12.06 -18.09 -1.72
CA LEU A 315 -10.88 -17.23 -1.78
C LEU A 315 -9.62 -17.92 -1.27
N VAL A 316 -9.72 -18.69 -0.17
CA VAL A 316 -8.59 -19.50 0.32
C VAL A 316 -8.13 -20.47 -0.76
N GLN A 317 -9.05 -21.22 -1.36
CA GLN A 317 -8.73 -22.17 -2.42
C GLN A 317 -8.10 -21.51 -3.65
N GLN A 318 -8.60 -20.34 -4.05
CA GLN A 318 -8.05 -19.60 -5.17
C GLN A 318 -6.63 -19.09 -4.86
N TYR A 319 -6.45 -18.37 -3.76
CA TYR A 319 -5.16 -17.75 -3.45
C TYR A 319 -4.10 -18.75 -3.01
N ALA A 320 -4.47 -19.86 -2.38
CA ALA A 320 -3.54 -20.96 -2.09
C ALA A 320 -2.88 -21.52 -3.37
N ARG A 321 -3.63 -21.56 -4.49
CA ARG A 321 -3.20 -22.10 -5.78
C ARG A 321 -2.62 -21.05 -6.75
N CYS A 322 -2.66 -19.75 -6.42
CA CYS A 322 -2.13 -18.72 -7.32
C CYS A 322 -1.06 -17.81 -6.70
N ILE A 323 -0.92 -17.74 -5.38
CA ILE A 323 0.18 -16.98 -4.76
C ILE A 323 1.48 -17.75 -4.98
N LEU A 324 2.29 -17.21 -5.90
CA LEU A 324 3.59 -17.78 -6.27
C LEU A 324 4.69 -17.35 -5.30
N PHE A 325 4.60 -16.14 -4.78
CA PHE A 325 5.62 -15.55 -3.93
C PHE A 325 4.97 -14.75 -2.80
N ASP A 326 5.40 -15.00 -1.55
CA ASP A 326 4.97 -14.28 -0.35
C ASP A 326 6.18 -13.59 0.29
N TYR A 327 6.24 -12.26 0.07
CA TYR A 327 7.09 -11.35 0.83
C TYR A 327 6.20 -10.28 1.48
N SER A 328 5.26 -10.77 2.31
CA SER A 328 4.33 -9.94 3.06
C SER A 328 5.05 -9.09 4.12
N TYR A 329 4.31 -8.21 4.78
CA TYR A 329 4.89 -7.28 5.78
C TYR A 329 5.71 -7.98 6.88
N LYS A 330 5.39 -9.23 7.22
CA LYS A 330 6.17 -10.04 8.17
C LYS A 330 7.64 -10.13 7.77
N PHE A 331 7.92 -10.48 6.52
CA PHE A 331 9.29 -10.59 5.99
C PHE A 331 9.94 -9.22 5.81
N PHE A 332 9.20 -8.28 5.23
CA PHE A 332 9.65 -6.91 4.99
C PHE A 332 10.08 -6.21 6.28
N HIS A 333 9.32 -6.38 7.36
CA HIS A 333 9.66 -5.85 8.67
C HIS A 333 10.86 -6.58 9.30
N ALA A 334 10.90 -7.91 9.20
CA ALA A 334 12.02 -8.71 9.73
C ALA A 334 13.35 -8.42 9.02
N ASP A 335 13.31 -7.92 7.79
CA ASP A 335 14.49 -7.48 7.03
C ASP A 335 14.89 -6.02 7.32
N GLY A 336 14.16 -5.34 8.20
CA GLY A 336 14.47 -3.96 8.60
C GLY A 336 13.99 -2.89 7.62
N TYR A 337 13.23 -3.24 6.57
CA TYR A 337 12.64 -2.25 5.66
C TYR A 337 11.36 -1.62 6.20
N GLY A 338 10.66 -2.31 7.10
CA GLY A 338 9.46 -1.80 7.76
C GLY A 338 9.79 -0.84 8.89
N LYS A 339 8.93 0.15 9.10
CA LYS A 339 9.00 1.01 10.28
C LYS A 339 8.38 0.29 11.48
N ASP A 340 9.01 0.41 12.64
CA ASP A 340 8.36 0.07 13.89
C ASP A 340 7.15 0.98 14.11
N HIS A 341 6.13 0.46 14.75
CA HIS A 341 4.92 1.21 15.05
C HIS A 341 4.52 1.05 16.50
N LEU A 342 3.95 2.09 17.05
CA LEU A 342 3.37 2.11 18.38
C LEU A 342 1.87 2.43 18.25
N ILE A 343 1.03 1.54 18.79
CA ILE A 343 -0.43 1.74 18.82
C ILE A 343 -0.77 2.36 20.17
N LEU A 344 -1.29 3.58 20.14
CA LEU A 344 -1.58 4.39 21.31
C LEU A 344 -3.10 4.46 21.55
N ASN A 345 -3.75 3.33 21.75
CA ASN A 345 -5.20 3.28 21.97
C ASN A 345 -5.56 3.64 23.41
N LEU A 346 -6.42 4.64 23.56
CA LEU A 346 -7.00 5.04 24.84
C LEU A 346 -8.22 4.14 25.14
N LYS A 347 -8.48 3.86 26.43
CA LYS A 347 -9.73 3.24 26.87
C LYS A 347 -10.93 4.01 26.37
N GLU A 348 -11.96 3.31 25.89
CA GLU A 348 -13.16 3.93 25.33
C GLU A 348 -13.86 4.84 26.35
N GLU A 349 -13.91 4.44 27.61
CA GLU A 349 -14.48 5.22 28.73
C GLU A 349 -13.77 6.56 28.93
N GLN A 350 -12.46 6.64 28.74
CA GLN A 350 -11.66 7.87 28.89
C GLN A 350 -11.73 8.78 27.66
N LEU A 351 -12.16 8.27 26.51
CA LEU A 351 -12.08 8.98 25.24
C LEU A 351 -12.95 10.25 25.23
N ALA A 352 -14.10 10.25 25.88
CA ALA A 352 -14.98 11.42 25.96
C ALA A 352 -14.41 12.52 26.88
N GLU A 353 -13.89 12.13 28.06
CA GLU A 353 -13.45 13.06 29.10
C GLU A 353 -12.04 13.59 28.86
N GLN A 354 -11.13 12.76 28.33
CA GLN A 354 -9.71 13.08 28.21
C GLN A 354 -9.25 13.28 26.74
N ARG A 355 -10.18 13.44 25.82
CA ARG A 355 -9.87 13.57 24.37
C ARG A 355 -8.87 14.68 24.08
N GLN A 356 -8.99 15.83 24.72
CA GLN A 356 -8.10 16.97 24.49
C GLN A 356 -6.67 16.65 24.95
N LEU A 357 -6.49 16.08 26.15
CA LEU A 357 -5.20 15.65 26.66
C LEU A 357 -4.60 14.53 25.78
N TYR A 358 -5.41 13.54 25.38
CA TYR A 358 -4.98 12.46 24.51
C TYR A 358 -4.49 12.97 23.14
N LEU A 359 -5.24 13.84 22.49
CA LEU A 359 -4.83 14.41 21.20
C LEU A 359 -3.62 15.33 21.34
N SER A 360 -3.48 16.04 22.50
CA SER A 360 -2.27 16.79 22.81
C SER A 360 -1.04 15.89 22.98
N ALA A 361 -1.22 14.70 23.56
CA ALA A 361 -0.16 13.71 23.67
C ALA A 361 0.22 13.13 22.28
N CYS A 362 -0.75 12.86 21.40
CA CYS A 362 -0.49 12.47 20.02
C CYS A 362 0.24 13.57 19.23
N LEU A 363 -0.16 14.82 19.42
CA LEU A 363 0.53 15.99 18.84
C LEU A 363 1.98 16.11 19.35
N LEU A 364 2.21 15.90 20.64
CA LEU A 364 3.55 15.92 21.21
C LEU A 364 4.44 14.79 20.67
N ALA A 365 3.87 13.60 20.43
CA ALA A 365 4.57 12.49 19.78
C ALA A 365 4.96 12.83 18.33
N PHE A 366 4.06 13.48 17.59
CA PHE A 366 4.36 13.97 16.25
C PHE A 366 5.41 15.08 16.26
N TYR A 367 5.28 16.06 17.15
CA TYR A 367 6.27 17.13 17.34
C TYR A 367 7.67 16.56 17.62
N GLN A 368 7.77 15.54 18.49
CA GLN A 368 9.04 14.86 18.76
C GLN A 368 9.70 14.34 17.48
N GLN A 369 8.93 13.72 16.60
CA GLN A 369 9.45 13.20 15.33
C GLN A 369 9.92 14.34 14.42
N LYS A 370 9.18 15.44 14.37
CA LYS A 370 9.56 16.63 13.60
C LYS A 370 10.88 17.24 14.09
N ARG A 371 11.03 17.39 15.41
CA ARG A 371 12.27 17.92 16.02
C ARG A 371 13.44 16.96 15.81
N LEU A 372 13.25 15.68 16.05
CA LEU A 372 14.28 14.67 15.83
C LEU A 372 14.76 14.66 14.37
N PHE A 373 13.83 14.75 13.42
CA PHE A 373 14.15 14.84 12.00
C PHE A 373 14.98 16.09 11.67
N ALA A 374 14.60 17.25 12.19
CA ALA A 374 15.32 18.50 11.98
C ALA A 374 16.71 18.49 12.63
N ASP A 375 16.79 18.10 13.90
CA ASP A 375 18.02 18.17 14.70
C ASP A 375 19.04 17.07 14.28
N ARG A 376 18.58 15.96 13.73
CA ARG A 376 19.40 14.82 13.28
C ARG A 376 19.45 14.68 11.76
N HIS A 377 19.04 15.67 11.01
CA HIS A 377 18.89 15.61 9.55
C HIS A 377 20.10 14.98 8.85
N LYS A 378 21.31 15.44 9.16
CA LYS A 378 22.55 14.91 8.56
C LYS A 378 22.77 13.41 8.82
N ALA A 379 22.46 12.95 10.03
CA ALA A 379 22.58 11.54 10.41
C ALA A 379 21.48 10.66 9.79
N LEU A 380 20.36 11.26 9.42
CA LEU A 380 19.21 10.56 8.84
C LEU A 380 19.25 10.50 7.30
N LEU A 381 20.11 11.28 6.64
CA LEU A 381 20.26 11.29 5.18
C LEU A 381 20.45 9.90 4.56
N PRO A 382 21.32 9.01 5.11
CA PRO A 382 21.53 7.68 4.52
C PRO A 382 20.28 6.79 4.52
N TYR A 383 19.33 7.08 5.39
CA TYR A 383 18.07 6.31 5.52
C TYR A 383 16.95 6.84 4.63
N LEU A 384 17.19 7.90 3.86
CA LEU A 384 16.23 8.52 2.94
C LEU A 384 14.89 8.87 3.60
N LEU A 385 14.90 9.17 4.90
CA LEU A 385 13.70 9.55 5.64
C LEU A 385 13.17 10.91 5.17
N ALA A 386 11.89 10.98 4.92
CA ALA A 386 11.22 12.22 4.54
C ALA A 386 10.73 13.00 5.78
N ASN A 387 10.54 14.31 5.60
CA ASN A 387 10.04 15.21 6.65
C ASN A 387 8.67 14.70 7.17
N PRO A 388 8.52 14.42 8.48
CA PRO A 388 7.32 13.81 9.04
C PRO A 388 6.01 14.52 8.71
N LEU A 389 4.96 13.72 8.51
CA LEU A 389 3.58 14.14 8.24
C LEU A 389 2.63 13.43 9.20
N TRP A 390 1.71 14.17 9.81
CA TRP A 390 0.63 13.63 10.62
C TRP A 390 -0.64 13.51 9.79
N ILE A 391 -1.26 12.31 9.81
CA ILE A 391 -2.49 12.06 9.08
C ILE A 391 -3.62 11.74 10.04
N PHE A 392 -4.78 12.34 9.79
CA PHE A 392 -6.04 11.92 10.38
C PHE A 392 -6.92 11.27 9.32
N VAL A 393 -7.38 10.05 9.61
CA VAL A 393 -8.29 9.31 8.74
C VAL A 393 -9.64 9.18 9.43
N GLY A 394 -10.62 9.97 8.99
CA GLY A 394 -11.98 9.90 9.53
C GLY A 394 -12.81 8.78 8.87
N GLY A 395 -13.54 8.04 9.67
CA GLY A 395 -14.53 7.08 9.18
C GLY A 395 -15.80 7.75 8.67
N LYS A 396 -16.17 8.91 9.24
CA LYS A 396 -17.35 9.71 8.89
C LYS A 396 -16.91 11.13 8.52
N VAL A 397 -17.16 11.52 7.28
CA VAL A 397 -16.79 12.86 6.77
C VAL A 397 -17.85 13.90 7.08
N THR A 398 -19.13 13.52 7.11
CA THR A 398 -20.27 14.39 7.40
C THR A 398 -21.22 13.74 8.38
N ALA A 399 -21.75 14.52 9.32
CA ALA A 399 -22.80 14.04 10.22
C ALA A 399 -24.05 13.64 9.41
N LYS A 400 -24.64 12.49 9.70
CA LYS A 400 -25.98 12.16 9.22
C LYS A 400 -27.00 12.95 10.06
N ASN A 401 -27.93 13.64 9.42
CA ASN A 401 -29.10 14.20 10.06
C ASN A 401 -30.05 13.06 10.45
N GLU A 402 -29.78 12.37 11.54
CA GLU A 402 -30.74 11.53 12.22
C GLU A 402 -31.19 12.26 13.48
N ALA A 403 -32.49 12.38 13.63
CA ALA A 403 -33.18 13.27 14.56
C ALA A 403 -32.94 13.01 16.07
N ASN A 404 -31.97 12.21 16.48
CA ASN A 404 -31.70 11.90 17.89
C ASN A 404 -30.24 11.56 18.25
N ALA A 405 -29.23 11.98 17.47
CA ALA A 405 -27.84 11.83 17.90
C ALA A 405 -27.00 12.96 17.34
N GLU A 406 -26.39 13.76 18.21
CA GLU A 406 -25.28 14.66 17.95
C GLU A 406 -24.05 13.87 17.48
N THR A 407 -24.08 13.30 16.28
CA THR A 407 -22.93 12.65 15.68
C THR A 407 -22.09 13.70 15.00
N VAL A 408 -21.24 14.36 15.76
CA VAL A 408 -20.18 15.21 15.25
C VAL A 408 -19.31 14.36 14.31
N SER A 409 -18.99 14.88 13.11
CA SER A 409 -18.08 14.17 12.22
C SER A 409 -16.69 14.07 12.85
N ASP A 410 -15.95 13.00 12.54
CA ASP A 410 -14.58 12.82 13.05
C ASP A 410 -13.69 14.02 12.70
N ILE A 411 -13.88 14.58 11.49
CA ILE A 411 -13.15 15.77 11.03
C ILE A 411 -13.47 17.00 11.90
N HIS A 412 -14.74 17.20 12.24
CA HIS A 412 -15.15 18.32 13.10
C HIS A 412 -14.49 18.22 14.48
N ALA A 413 -14.47 17.02 15.08
CA ALA A 413 -13.83 16.81 16.38
C ALA A 413 -12.32 17.12 16.36
N ILE A 414 -11.63 16.77 15.27
CA ILE A 414 -10.20 17.10 15.07
C ILE A 414 -10.01 18.63 14.95
N LEU A 415 -10.84 19.30 14.16
CA LEU A 415 -10.76 20.75 13.99
C LEU A 415 -11.05 21.50 15.30
N GLN A 416 -12.03 21.06 16.09
CA GLN A 416 -12.29 21.60 17.43
C GLN A 416 -11.08 21.44 18.35
N PHE A 417 -10.44 20.25 18.34
CA PHE A 417 -9.21 20.04 19.09
C PHE A 417 -8.12 21.03 18.66
N LEU A 418 -7.84 21.14 17.37
CA LEU A 418 -6.82 22.04 16.84
C LEU A 418 -7.12 23.50 17.21
N ALA A 419 -8.37 23.94 17.05
CA ALA A 419 -8.78 25.31 17.37
C ALA A 419 -8.60 25.64 18.85
N ARG A 420 -8.98 24.73 19.76
CA ARG A 420 -8.76 24.91 21.21
C ARG A 420 -7.28 24.92 21.56
N PHE A 421 -6.51 23.98 21.03
CA PHE A 421 -5.08 23.87 21.28
C PHE A 421 -4.34 25.14 20.83
N LEU A 422 -4.62 25.62 19.62
CA LEU A 422 -3.98 26.81 19.03
C LEU A 422 -4.37 28.13 19.76
N ALA A 423 -5.63 28.25 20.17
CA ALA A 423 -6.09 29.40 20.90
C ALA A 423 -5.50 29.49 22.32
N ASN A 424 -5.19 28.35 22.92
CA ASN A 424 -4.60 28.24 24.26
C ASN A 424 -5.26 29.15 25.33
N ARG A 425 -6.60 29.20 25.33
CA ARG A 425 -7.35 30.02 26.26
C ARG A 425 -7.10 29.57 27.69
N GLY A 426 -6.81 30.52 28.58
CA GLY A 426 -6.51 30.24 29.98
C GLY A 426 -5.21 29.45 30.23
N GLY A 427 -4.43 29.13 29.19
CA GLY A 427 -3.20 28.36 29.34
C GLY A 427 -3.41 26.83 29.28
N GLU A 428 -4.60 26.35 28.95
CA GLU A 428 -4.99 24.92 28.96
C GLU A 428 -4.01 24.01 28.18
N SER A 429 -3.56 24.46 26.99
CA SER A 429 -2.63 23.67 26.17
C SER A 429 -1.25 23.53 26.80
N VAL A 430 -0.80 24.57 27.50
CA VAL A 430 0.46 24.52 28.25
C VAL A 430 0.34 23.60 29.46
N GLU A 431 -0.81 23.58 30.15
CA GLU A 431 -1.08 22.68 31.28
C GLU A 431 -1.06 21.21 30.80
N PHE A 432 -1.65 20.89 29.64
CA PHE A 432 -1.58 19.53 29.06
C PHE A 432 -0.14 19.12 28.77
N LEU A 433 0.68 20.01 28.21
CA LEU A 433 2.09 19.70 27.95
C LEU A 433 2.86 19.51 29.27
N GLU A 434 2.57 20.29 30.31
CA GLU A 434 3.18 20.10 31.63
C GLU A 434 2.83 18.75 32.26
N LEU A 435 1.55 18.34 32.19
CA LEU A 435 1.11 17.01 32.64
C LEU A 435 1.86 15.87 31.92
N LEU A 436 2.05 15.99 30.61
CA LEU A 436 2.76 15.01 29.78
C LEU A 436 4.26 14.99 30.07
N LEU A 437 4.91 16.15 30.19
CA LEU A 437 6.34 16.26 30.53
C LEU A 437 6.65 15.68 31.92
N THR A 438 5.75 15.92 32.87
CA THR A 438 5.88 15.45 34.26
C THR A 438 5.39 14.03 34.44
N GLN A 439 4.87 13.38 33.38
CA GLN A 439 4.27 12.04 33.42
C GLN A 439 3.15 11.92 34.46
N ARG A 440 2.38 12.98 34.66
CA ARG A 440 1.20 13.01 35.56
C ARG A 440 -0.12 12.79 34.81
N ASP A 441 -0.08 12.56 33.50
CA ASP A 441 -1.24 12.11 32.74
C ASP A 441 -1.71 10.74 33.24
N ASP A 442 -3.02 10.48 33.21
CA ASP A 442 -3.63 9.18 33.54
C ASP A 442 -4.27 8.52 32.29
N LEU A 443 -3.62 8.68 31.14
CA LEU A 443 -4.04 8.07 29.87
C LEU A 443 -3.67 6.58 29.84
N ARG A 444 -4.69 5.70 29.81
CA ARG A 444 -4.51 4.24 29.92
C ARG A 444 -5.13 3.49 28.75
N ASP A 445 -4.50 2.37 28.39
CA ASP A 445 -5.06 1.43 27.41
C ASP A 445 -6.06 0.45 28.07
N GLU A 446 -6.70 -0.40 27.26
CA GLU A 446 -7.66 -1.43 27.71
C GLU A 446 -7.08 -2.43 28.76
N ARG A 447 -5.75 -2.50 28.87
CA ARG A 447 -5.05 -3.34 29.85
C ARG A 447 -4.57 -2.54 31.05
N ASP A 448 -5.09 -1.35 31.24
CA ASP A 448 -4.75 -0.45 32.34
C ASP A 448 -3.28 0.02 32.37
N ARG A 449 -2.57 -0.04 31.24
CA ARG A 449 -1.19 0.42 31.12
C ARG A 449 -1.18 1.88 30.65
N ARG A 450 -0.26 2.67 31.20
CA ARG A 450 -0.05 4.06 30.72
C ARG A 450 0.42 4.04 29.27
N ILE A 451 -0.27 4.77 28.43
CA ILE A 451 -0.01 4.78 26.96
C ILE A 451 1.26 5.58 26.66
N PHE A 452 1.43 6.74 27.29
CA PHE A 452 2.48 7.71 26.98
C PHE A 452 3.66 7.70 27.95
N GLY A 453 3.73 6.76 28.91
CA GLY A 453 4.74 6.74 29.97
C GLY A 453 6.21 6.74 29.50
N LYS A 454 6.46 6.28 28.25
CA LYS A 454 7.80 6.27 27.60
C LYS A 454 7.76 6.82 26.18
N ALA A 455 6.74 7.60 25.83
CA ALA A 455 6.51 8.03 24.45
C ALA A 455 7.37 9.23 24.03
N PHE A 456 7.91 10.00 24.99
CA PHE A 456 8.56 11.28 24.71
C PHE A 456 10.04 11.36 25.13
N PRO A 457 10.89 10.35 24.88
CA PRO A 457 12.26 10.36 25.42
C PRO A 457 13.11 11.53 24.89
N TYR A 458 12.91 11.89 23.63
CA TYR A 458 13.66 13.01 23.04
C TYR A 458 13.17 14.36 23.54
N VAL A 459 11.86 14.56 23.64
CA VAL A 459 11.27 15.79 24.20
C VAL A 459 11.70 15.97 25.66
N GLN A 460 11.63 14.92 26.48
CA GLN A 460 12.04 14.97 27.89
C GLN A 460 13.54 15.22 28.07
N THR A 461 14.37 14.89 27.10
CA THR A 461 15.80 15.22 27.10
C THR A 461 16.05 16.66 26.67
N ALA A 462 15.29 17.17 25.71
CA ALA A 462 15.47 18.51 25.14
C ALA A 462 14.82 19.61 25.99
N TRP A 463 13.78 19.29 26.74
CA TRP A 463 12.97 20.26 27.50
C TRP A 463 12.85 19.86 28.96
N ALA A 464 13.23 20.78 29.85
CA ALA A 464 12.97 20.60 31.28
C ALA A 464 11.46 20.66 31.57
N THR A 465 11.02 19.99 32.63
CA THR A 465 9.60 19.96 33.04
C THR A 465 9.01 21.35 33.33
N SER A 466 9.86 22.29 33.70
CA SER A 466 9.48 23.70 33.93
C SER A 466 9.34 24.55 32.66
N GLN A 467 9.66 23.99 31.49
CA GLN A 467 9.67 24.71 30.20
C GLN A 467 8.47 24.38 29.30
N ALA A 468 7.32 24.02 29.87
CA ALA A 468 6.12 23.69 29.09
C ALA A 468 5.63 24.84 28.19
N ARG A 469 5.84 26.11 28.63
CA ARG A 469 5.46 27.28 27.83
C ARG A 469 6.38 27.45 26.62
N GLU A 470 7.68 27.31 26.80
CA GLU A 470 8.69 27.39 25.75
C GLU A 470 8.50 26.23 24.75
N LEU A 471 8.25 25.04 25.26
CA LEU A 471 7.88 23.89 24.42
C LEU A 471 6.63 24.16 23.58
N PHE A 472 5.60 24.78 24.18
CA PHE A 472 4.39 25.15 23.44
C PHE A 472 4.69 26.14 22.31
N GLN A 473 5.52 27.17 22.57
CA GLN A 473 5.93 28.13 21.55
C GLN A 473 6.70 27.47 20.40
N ASP A 474 7.66 26.61 20.72
CA ASP A 474 8.42 25.88 19.70
C ASP A 474 7.51 24.92 18.91
N LEU A 475 6.56 24.26 19.56
CA LEU A 475 5.57 23.40 18.91
C LEU A 475 4.69 24.19 17.93
N LEU A 476 4.23 25.40 18.31
CA LEU A 476 3.50 26.29 17.40
C LEU A 476 4.32 26.60 16.15
N GLN A 477 5.59 26.94 16.32
CA GLN A 477 6.48 27.26 15.19
C GLN A 477 6.76 26.04 14.29
N VAL A 478 7.09 24.90 14.89
CA VAL A 478 7.54 23.70 14.16
C VAL A 478 6.39 22.99 13.46
N VAL A 479 5.23 22.85 14.11
CA VAL A 479 4.09 22.11 13.58
C VAL A 479 3.12 23.01 12.83
N PHE A 480 2.77 24.17 13.42
CA PHE A 480 1.69 25.03 12.94
C PHE A 480 2.16 26.28 12.21
N ARG A 481 3.48 26.47 12.04
CA ARG A 481 4.07 27.63 11.36
C ARG A 481 3.67 28.97 11.99
N ALA A 482 3.34 28.98 13.26
CA ALA A 482 2.86 30.16 13.97
C ALA A 482 3.84 30.60 15.07
N ALA A 483 4.14 31.91 15.16
CA ALA A 483 5.03 32.47 16.19
C ALA A 483 4.32 32.65 17.55
N ALA A 484 2.98 32.66 17.56
CA ALA A 484 2.16 32.87 18.75
C ALA A 484 0.82 32.14 18.65
N PRO A 485 0.13 31.91 19.78
CA PRO A 485 -1.24 31.38 19.77
C PRO A 485 -2.18 32.24 18.91
N GLY A 486 -3.15 31.63 18.28
CA GLY A 486 -4.09 32.32 17.40
C GLY A 486 -5.29 31.48 17.02
N LEU A 487 -6.22 32.08 16.30
CA LEU A 487 -7.40 31.35 15.78
C LEU A 487 -7.02 30.46 14.61
N LEU A 488 -7.64 29.31 14.56
CA LEU A 488 -7.55 28.39 13.41
C LEU A 488 -8.37 28.95 12.25
N HIS A 489 -7.72 29.23 11.13
CA HIS A 489 -8.39 29.57 9.87
C HIS A 489 -8.60 28.28 9.05
N VAL A 490 -9.85 28.02 8.72
CA VAL A 490 -10.31 26.91 7.89
C VAL A 490 -10.79 27.50 6.56
N VAL A 491 -10.00 27.35 5.53
CA VAL A 491 -10.19 28.10 4.28
C VAL A 491 -10.53 27.15 3.14
N HIS A 492 -11.72 27.31 2.57
CA HIS A 492 -12.10 26.58 1.36
C HIS A 492 -11.32 27.11 0.14
N LEU A 493 -10.50 26.26 -0.45
CA LEU A 493 -9.64 26.60 -1.59
C LEU A 493 -10.37 26.34 -2.89
N LYS A 494 -10.72 27.40 -3.61
CA LYS A 494 -11.44 27.32 -4.89
C LYS A 494 -10.45 27.48 -6.04
N GLY A 495 -10.37 26.49 -6.94
CA GLY A 495 -9.61 26.56 -8.19
C GLY A 495 -8.35 25.68 -8.29
N GLY A 496 -7.72 25.26 -7.18
CA GLY A 496 -6.48 24.46 -7.21
C GLY A 496 -6.70 22.94 -7.21
N GLY A 497 -7.80 22.49 -6.64
CA GLY A 497 -8.17 21.07 -6.55
C GLY A 497 -9.59 20.91 -6.02
N THR A 498 -10.30 19.89 -6.46
CA THR A 498 -11.67 19.64 -6.00
C THR A 498 -11.64 19.11 -4.55
N GLY A 499 -12.34 19.78 -3.65
CA GLY A 499 -12.56 19.32 -2.28
C GLY A 499 -11.41 19.61 -1.31
N GLU A 500 -10.60 20.62 -1.56
CA GLU A 500 -9.51 21.01 -0.67
C GLU A 500 -9.91 22.13 0.29
N ILE A 501 -9.50 22.00 1.57
CA ILE A 501 -9.60 23.01 2.60
C ILE A 501 -8.23 23.19 3.23
N GLY A 502 -7.68 24.40 3.19
CA GLY A 502 -6.41 24.76 3.81
C GLY A 502 -6.58 25.11 5.29
N LEU A 503 -5.57 24.76 6.11
CA LEU A 503 -5.50 25.07 7.55
C LEU A 503 -4.29 25.96 7.81
N ARG A 504 -4.50 27.10 8.48
CA ARG A 504 -3.44 28.02 8.93
C ARG A 504 -3.83 28.72 10.24
N VAL A 505 -2.85 29.28 10.93
CA VAL A 505 -3.08 30.12 12.13
C VAL A 505 -3.04 31.57 11.68
N GLY A 506 -4.15 32.29 11.79
CA GLY A 506 -4.21 33.68 11.27
C GLY A 506 -3.81 33.73 9.78
N GLU A 507 -2.87 34.63 9.45
CA GLU A 507 -2.35 34.80 8.09
C GLU A 507 -0.98 34.11 7.87
N ASN A 508 -0.57 33.17 8.75
CA ASN A 508 0.68 32.43 8.59
C ASN A 508 0.58 31.41 7.44
N ASP A 509 1.70 30.75 7.14
CA ASP A 509 1.79 29.69 6.14
C ASP A 509 0.82 28.52 6.41
N TRP A 510 0.41 27.85 5.34
CA TRP A 510 -0.40 26.62 5.42
C TRP A 510 0.37 25.53 6.17
N PHE A 511 -0.16 25.06 7.29
CA PHE A 511 0.40 23.90 8.00
C PHE A 511 -0.38 22.61 7.73
N GLY A 512 -1.60 22.70 7.26
CA GLY A 512 -2.45 21.55 7.08
C GLY A 512 -3.38 21.65 5.87
N VAL A 513 -3.85 20.51 5.40
CA VAL A 513 -4.84 20.41 4.35
C VAL A 513 -5.86 19.31 4.67
N ILE A 514 -7.13 19.60 4.41
CA ILE A 514 -8.21 18.61 4.42
C ILE A 514 -8.56 18.32 2.96
N ASN A 515 -8.62 17.04 2.60
CA ASN A 515 -9.05 16.62 1.28
C ASN A 515 -10.24 15.66 1.41
N VAL A 516 -11.41 16.13 1.03
CA VAL A 516 -12.69 15.40 1.13
C VAL A 516 -13.50 15.54 -0.14
N GLY A 517 -14.42 14.60 -0.38
CA GLY A 517 -15.23 14.60 -1.61
C GLY A 517 -16.18 15.80 -1.72
N ASP A 518 -16.67 16.35 -0.60
CA ASP A 518 -17.63 17.47 -0.56
C ASP A 518 -17.17 18.51 0.49
N ALA A 519 -16.21 19.34 0.09
CA ALA A 519 -15.68 20.41 0.92
C ALA A 519 -16.74 21.47 1.23
N ALA A 520 -17.62 21.81 0.27
CA ALA A 520 -18.64 22.82 0.46
C ALA A 520 -19.64 22.45 1.56
N LYS A 521 -20.00 21.17 1.65
CA LYS A 521 -20.87 20.68 2.72
C LYS A 521 -20.19 20.75 4.09
N LEU A 522 -18.91 20.35 4.17
CA LEU A 522 -18.14 20.45 5.41
C LEU A 522 -18.00 21.89 5.87
N ILE A 523 -17.68 22.82 4.97
CA ILE A 523 -17.60 24.28 5.28
C ILE A 523 -18.92 24.80 5.83
N LYS A 524 -20.06 24.47 5.25
CA LYS A 524 -21.38 24.88 5.76
C LYS A 524 -21.67 24.35 7.16
N GLN A 525 -21.22 23.12 7.47
CA GLN A 525 -21.38 22.55 8.81
C GLN A 525 -20.51 23.28 9.84
N LEU A 526 -19.28 23.64 9.47
CA LEU A 526 -18.35 24.37 10.33
C LEU A 526 -18.78 25.82 10.57
N ASP A 527 -19.32 26.47 9.56
CA ASP A 527 -19.80 27.86 9.65
C ASP A 527 -21.07 27.99 10.54
N ALA A 528 -21.84 26.90 10.65
CA ALA A 528 -22.99 26.81 11.54
C ALA A 528 -22.60 26.68 13.03
N ASP A 529 -21.38 26.27 13.34
CA ASP A 529 -20.85 26.11 14.71
C ASP A 529 -20.28 27.43 15.26
N ARG A 530 -21.17 28.28 15.80
CA ARG A 530 -20.82 29.62 16.29
C ARG A 530 -19.91 29.66 17.54
N ASP A 531 -19.80 28.54 18.26
CA ASP A 531 -18.98 28.44 19.46
C ASP A 531 -17.53 28.02 19.18
N SER A 532 -17.18 27.80 17.92
CA SER A 532 -15.86 27.36 17.52
C SER A 532 -14.82 28.50 17.58
N ASN A 533 -13.61 28.20 18.05
CA ASN A 533 -12.45 29.09 17.94
C ASN A 533 -11.86 29.09 16.52
N MET A 534 -12.71 28.96 15.51
CA MET A 534 -12.35 28.83 14.10
C MET A 534 -12.87 30.02 13.30
N VAL A 535 -12.11 30.38 12.29
CA VAL A 535 -12.53 31.37 11.26
C VAL A 535 -12.69 30.59 9.96
N VAL A 536 -13.93 30.54 9.44
CA VAL A 536 -14.26 29.84 8.20
C VAL A 536 -14.38 30.84 7.08
N THR A 537 -13.63 30.65 5.98
CA THR A 537 -13.62 31.55 4.82
C THR A 537 -13.42 30.79 3.52
N ASP A 538 -13.65 31.50 2.40
CA ASP A 538 -13.34 31.04 1.06
C ASP A 538 -12.17 31.85 0.47
N GLN A 539 -11.30 31.17 -0.30
CA GLN A 539 -10.20 31.83 -1.02
C GLN A 539 -10.01 31.18 -2.38
N THR A 540 -9.80 32.01 -3.43
CA THR A 540 -9.34 31.49 -4.72
C THR A 540 -7.86 31.15 -4.62
N TYR A 541 -7.49 29.91 -4.95
CA TYR A 541 -6.14 29.41 -4.84
C TYR A 541 -5.81 28.52 -6.04
N ALA A 542 -4.75 28.87 -6.78
CA ALA A 542 -4.48 28.26 -8.09
C ALA A 542 -3.77 26.91 -8.01
N THR A 543 -3.19 26.57 -6.86
CA THR A 543 -2.32 25.39 -6.69
C THR A 543 -2.92 24.43 -5.67
N SER A 544 -2.90 23.11 -5.95
CA SER A 544 -3.31 22.11 -4.98
C SER A 544 -2.29 21.97 -3.86
N LEU A 545 -2.71 22.15 -2.61
CA LEU A 545 -1.89 21.87 -1.43
C LEU A 545 -1.64 20.37 -1.27
N PHE A 546 -2.65 19.56 -1.61
CA PHE A 546 -2.58 18.10 -1.50
C PHE A 546 -1.56 17.51 -2.48
N GLU A 547 -1.55 17.93 -3.74
CA GLU A 547 -0.57 17.46 -4.73
C GLU A 547 0.86 17.84 -4.37
N ARG A 548 1.04 18.92 -3.62
CA ARG A 548 2.35 19.40 -3.17
C ARG A 548 2.84 18.78 -1.87
N ILE A 549 2.07 17.93 -1.19
CA ILE A 549 2.47 17.36 0.12
C ILE A 549 3.85 16.71 0.05
N ASN A 550 4.14 15.95 -1.01
CA ASN A 550 5.40 15.21 -1.16
C ASN A 550 6.55 16.04 -1.74
N LYS A 551 6.33 17.31 -2.07
CA LYS A 551 7.41 18.19 -2.58
C LYS A 551 8.34 18.61 -1.44
N PRO A 552 9.66 18.81 -1.72
CA PRO A 552 10.63 19.19 -0.69
C PRO A 552 10.33 20.52 0.01
N ASP A 553 9.68 21.44 -0.69
CA ASP A 553 9.29 22.78 -0.21
C ASP A 553 7.91 22.82 0.49
N SER A 554 7.29 21.67 0.68
CA SER A 554 5.96 21.59 1.31
C SER A 554 5.98 22.06 2.75
N THR A 555 5.11 23.02 3.06
CA THR A 555 4.88 23.52 4.45
C THR A 555 3.90 22.64 5.23
N ILE A 556 3.18 21.74 4.54
CA ILE A 556 2.12 20.91 5.12
C ILE A 556 2.70 19.88 6.08
N ASN A 557 2.26 19.92 7.33
CA ASN A 557 2.60 18.98 8.39
C ASN A 557 1.43 18.07 8.79
N LEU A 558 0.21 18.44 8.38
CA LEU A 558 -1.01 17.76 8.79
C LEU A 558 -1.93 17.54 7.58
N LEU A 559 -2.38 16.30 7.43
CA LEU A 559 -3.37 15.92 6.41
C LEU A 559 -4.59 15.31 7.10
N VAL A 560 -5.77 15.84 6.80
CA VAL A 560 -7.04 15.26 7.24
C VAL A 560 -7.81 14.75 6.03
N GLY A 561 -8.28 13.52 6.09
CA GLY A 561 -8.99 12.96 4.96
C GLY A 561 -9.92 11.81 5.30
N ALA A 562 -10.67 11.38 4.27
CA ALA A 562 -11.56 10.25 4.35
C ALA A 562 -10.79 8.92 4.13
N LYS A 563 -11.45 7.81 4.39
CA LYS A 563 -10.93 6.44 4.23
C LYS A 563 -10.28 6.17 2.85
N LYS A 564 -10.62 6.94 1.82
CA LYS A 564 -9.98 6.85 0.48
C LYS A 564 -8.46 7.04 0.49
N PHE A 565 -7.88 7.75 1.50
CA PHE A 565 -6.43 7.90 1.63
C PHE A 565 -5.71 6.64 2.10
N THR A 566 -6.42 5.73 2.73
CA THR A 566 -5.85 4.41 3.03
C THR A 566 -5.71 3.56 1.77
N GLU A 567 -6.19 4.08 0.65
CA GLU A 567 -6.42 3.37 -0.59
C GLU A 567 -5.72 4.05 -1.77
N GLY A 568 -4.46 3.66 -2.03
CA GLY A 568 -3.75 4.07 -3.23
C GLY A 568 -3.08 5.44 -3.21
N TRP A 569 -3.06 6.13 -2.06
CA TRP A 569 -2.19 7.26 -1.84
C TRP A 569 -0.93 6.81 -1.10
N SER A 570 0.23 7.29 -1.52
CA SER A 570 1.51 6.92 -0.94
C SER A 570 2.31 8.16 -0.58
N SER A 571 2.87 8.17 0.62
CA SER A 571 3.84 9.18 1.04
C SER A 571 4.82 8.59 2.05
N TRP A 572 6.10 8.76 1.78
CA TRP A 572 7.18 8.41 2.72
C TRP A 572 7.22 9.31 3.96
N ARG A 573 6.47 10.42 3.95
CA ARG A 573 6.39 11.37 5.04
C ARG A 573 5.51 10.89 6.21
N VAL A 574 4.63 9.92 5.98
CA VAL A 574 3.69 9.45 7.02
C VAL A 574 4.45 8.88 8.21
N SER A 575 4.29 9.50 9.37
CA SER A 575 4.95 9.12 10.60
C SER A 575 3.98 8.93 11.78
N THR A 576 2.84 9.63 11.74
CA THR A 576 1.78 9.56 12.75
C THR A 576 0.43 9.49 12.05
N MET A 577 -0.45 8.58 12.50
CA MET A 577 -1.79 8.39 11.96
C MET A 577 -2.80 8.23 13.11
#